data_8c8d2e3d1c730180dcc32008937ecb46
#
_entry.id   8c8d2e3d1c730180dcc32008937ecb46
#
_cell.length_a   1.000
_cell.length_b   1.000
_cell.length_c   1.000
_cell.angle_alpha   90.00
_cell.angle_beta   90.00
_cell.angle_gamma   90.00
#
_symmetry.space_group_name_H-M   'P 1'
#
loop_
_entity.id
_entity.type
_entity.pdbx_description
1 polymer ?
#
loop_
_entity_poly.entity_id
_entity_poly.type
_entity_poly.pdbx_seq_one_letter_code
_entity_poly.pdbx_strand_id
1 'polypeptide(L)'
;GLIPESMCDMNLAYGEFGDDHHGFKIYGNKLCPPYPDCLIEYVGEQDTTNCNPLSKVDDLIQNAYQLYHTYPNPFNPITNIRYELAEEIFVKIIIYDILGNMINTLVSAKQSSGYKSVQWNATDNLGQPVSAGVYLYSIETKDFRQTKKMILLK
;
A
#
# COMPACT_ATOMS: atom_id res chain seq x y z
N GLY A 1 -1.35 -16.21 13.28
CA GLY A 1 -1.78 -15.52 12.06
C GLY A 1 -2.79 -14.42 12.36
N LEU A 2 -2.99 -13.52 11.42
CA LEU A 2 -4.00 -12.47 11.50
C LEU A 2 -5.36 -13.00 11.01
N ILE A 3 -6.44 -12.49 11.56
CA ILE A 3 -7.80 -12.77 11.09
C ILE A 3 -8.18 -11.67 10.09
N PRO A 4 -8.54 -12.01 8.85
CA PRO A 4 -8.96 -11.01 7.88
C PRO A 4 -10.36 -10.45 8.20
N GLU A 5 -10.60 -9.17 7.91
CA GLU A 5 -11.91 -8.52 8.10
C GLU A 5 -13.05 -9.20 7.32
N SER A 6 -12.73 -9.84 6.19
CA SER A 6 -13.72 -10.60 5.41
C SER A 6 -14.39 -11.75 6.18
N MET A 7 -13.86 -12.13 7.35
CA MET A 7 -14.55 -13.05 8.23
C MET A 7 -15.85 -12.47 8.81
N CYS A 8 -15.95 -11.15 8.93
CA CYS A 8 -17.16 -10.49 9.39
C CYS A 8 -18.31 -10.58 8.36
N ASP A 9 -18.00 -10.75 7.09
CA ASP A 9 -18.99 -10.87 6.02
C ASP A 9 -19.60 -12.29 5.91
N MET A 10 -18.95 -13.25 6.57
CA MET A 10 -19.46 -14.61 6.63
C MET A 10 -20.57 -14.69 7.68
N ASN A 11 -21.75 -15.20 7.28
CA ASN A 11 -22.88 -15.39 8.17
C ASN A 11 -22.62 -16.59 9.12
N LEU A 12 -21.62 -16.43 10.00
CA LEU A 12 -21.26 -17.43 11.01
C LEU A 12 -22.09 -17.18 12.27
N ALA A 13 -22.63 -18.24 12.86
CA ALA A 13 -23.31 -18.14 14.14
C ALA A 13 -22.28 -17.94 15.25
N TYR A 14 -22.00 -16.68 15.59
CA TYR A 14 -21.16 -16.33 16.74
C TYR A 14 -22.01 -16.34 18.01
N GLY A 15 -21.67 -17.20 18.96
CA GLY A 15 -22.04 -17.00 20.36
C GLY A 15 -23.40 -17.45 20.87
N GLU A 16 -24.24 -18.19 20.15
CA GLU A 16 -25.35 -18.92 20.78
C GLU A 16 -24.88 -20.32 21.17
N PHE A 17 -24.43 -20.44 22.42
CA PHE A 17 -24.06 -21.72 23.04
C PHE A 17 -25.15 -22.15 24.05
N GLY A 18 -26.16 -22.83 23.57
CA GLY A 18 -26.82 -23.84 24.35
C GLY A 18 -25.92 -25.08 24.46
N ASP A 19 -26.21 -26.00 25.36
CA ASP A 19 -25.37 -27.15 25.73
C ASP A 19 -24.94 -28.12 24.60
N ASP A 20 -25.24 -27.80 23.33
CA ASP A 20 -24.89 -28.60 22.17
C ASP A 20 -23.85 -27.89 21.31
N HIS A 21 -22.62 -28.21 21.49
CA HIS A 21 -21.31 -28.01 20.89
C HIS A 21 -21.17 -27.54 19.39
N HIS A 22 -22.02 -26.74 18.83
CA HIS A 22 -21.98 -26.36 17.39
C HIS A 22 -21.63 -24.89 17.07
N GLY A 23 -21.04 -24.13 18.00
CA GLY A 23 -20.61 -22.77 17.75
C GLY A 23 -19.18 -22.69 17.23
N PHE A 24 -18.87 -21.66 16.44
CA PHE A 24 -17.52 -21.35 16.00
C PHE A 24 -16.66 -20.82 17.17
N LYS A 25 -15.58 -21.52 17.49
CA LYS A 25 -14.68 -21.19 18.60
C LYS A 25 -13.33 -20.77 18.07
N ILE A 26 -12.86 -19.58 18.45
CA ILE A 26 -11.55 -19.05 18.07
C ILE A 26 -10.60 -18.83 19.25
N TYR A 27 -11.03 -19.19 20.47
CA TYR A 27 -10.16 -19.11 21.64
C TYR A 27 -9.17 -20.28 21.73
N GLY A 28 -8.09 -20.10 22.48
CA GLY A 28 -7.05 -21.11 22.67
C GLY A 28 -6.17 -21.35 21.44
N ASN A 29 -6.20 -20.45 20.47
CA ASN A 29 -5.34 -20.48 19.30
C ASN A 29 -4.14 -19.53 19.48
N LYS A 30 -3.29 -19.46 18.46
CA LYS A 30 -2.15 -18.52 18.37
C LYS A 30 -2.45 -17.40 17.38
N LEU A 31 -3.57 -16.72 17.60
CA LEU A 31 -3.99 -15.61 16.77
C LEU A 31 -3.43 -14.30 17.31
N CYS A 32 -2.92 -13.47 16.42
CA CYS A 32 -2.34 -12.19 16.77
C CYS A 32 -3.34 -11.05 16.53
N PRO A 33 -3.43 -10.06 17.46
CA PRO A 33 -4.22 -8.86 17.21
C PRO A 33 -3.61 -8.03 16.05
N PRO A 34 -4.38 -7.11 15.42
CA PRO A 34 -5.74 -6.75 15.75
C PRO A 34 -6.77 -7.79 15.31
N TYR A 35 -7.88 -7.84 16.03
CA TYR A 35 -9.03 -8.66 15.65
C TYR A 35 -10.11 -7.76 15.04
N PRO A 36 -10.84 -8.23 13.99
CA PRO A 36 -12.01 -7.53 13.48
C PRO A 36 -13.04 -7.25 14.59
N ASP A 37 -13.69 -6.09 14.54
CA ASP A 37 -14.61 -5.62 15.59
C ASP A 37 -15.74 -6.63 15.86
N CYS A 38 -16.22 -7.32 14.84
CA CYS A 38 -17.26 -8.34 14.95
C CYS A 38 -16.83 -9.59 15.72
N LEU A 39 -15.53 -9.78 15.97
CA LEU A 39 -14.97 -10.96 16.61
C LEU A 39 -14.40 -10.69 18.01
N ILE A 40 -14.28 -9.42 18.41
CA ILE A 40 -13.60 -9.02 19.67
C ILE A 40 -14.19 -9.78 20.86
N GLU A 41 -15.52 -9.93 20.91
CA GLU A 41 -16.22 -10.59 22.01
C GLU A 41 -16.05 -12.14 22.00
N TYR A 42 -15.65 -12.71 20.86
CA TYR A 42 -15.57 -14.16 20.65
C TYR A 42 -14.15 -14.71 20.58
N VAL A 43 -13.14 -13.83 20.51
CA VAL A 43 -11.73 -14.24 20.40
C VAL A 43 -11.25 -14.98 21.66
N GLY A 44 -11.73 -14.58 22.86
CA GLY A 44 -11.27 -15.13 24.11
C GLY A 44 -9.76 -15.01 24.33
N GLU A 45 -9.20 -15.82 25.24
CA GLU A 45 -7.76 -15.83 25.49
C GLU A 45 -7.00 -16.50 24.32
N GLN A 46 -5.95 -15.80 23.84
CA GLN A 46 -5.06 -16.26 22.80
C GLN A 46 -3.62 -16.30 23.30
N ASP A 47 -2.85 -17.29 22.83
CA ASP A 47 -1.40 -17.30 23.04
C ASP A 47 -0.74 -16.28 22.08
N THR A 48 -0.48 -15.09 22.59
CA THR A 48 0.14 -13.98 21.83
C THR A 48 1.65 -13.90 22.00
N THR A 49 2.30 -14.87 22.64
CA THR A 49 3.74 -14.85 22.95
C THR A 49 4.64 -14.73 21.73
N ASN A 50 4.19 -15.21 20.58
CA ASN A 50 4.93 -15.12 19.31
C ASN A 50 4.34 -14.08 18.35
N CYS A 51 3.46 -13.21 18.81
CA CYS A 51 2.95 -12.10 18.02
C CYS A 51 4.02 -11.02 17.89
N ASN A 52 4.52 -10.81 16.67
CA ASN A 52 5.47 -9.74 16.42
C ASN A 52 4.74 -8.38 16.41
N PRO A 53 4.99 -7.49 17.38
CA PRO A 53 4.36 -6.17 17.42
C PRO A 53 4.77 -5.27 16.25
N LEU A 54 5.84 -5.63 15.51
CA LEU A 54 6.37 -4.85 14.40
C LEU A 54 5.52 -4.96 13.12
N SER A 55 4.68 -5.99 12.98
CA SER A 55 3.80 -6.11 11.81
C SER A 55 2.71 -5.02 11.75
N LYS A 56 2.38 -4.40 12.89
CA LYS A 56 1.39 -3.31 12.96
C LYS A 56 1.91 -1.96 12.47
N VAL A 57 3.20 -1.70 12.66
CA VAL A 57 3.78 -0.40 12.29
C VAL A 57 4.01 -0.33 10.79
N ASP A 58 4.48 -1.43 10.18
CA ASP A 58 4.71 -1.50 8.74
C ASP A 58 3.39 -1.46 7.95
N ASP A 59 2.33 -2.13 8.42
CA ASP A 59 1.01 -2.09 7.76
C ASP A 59 0.35 -0.70 7.90
N LEU A 60 0.51 -0.02 9.03
CA LEU A 60 -0.01 1.34 9.22
C LEU A 60 0.77 2.36 8.38
N ILE A 61 2.08 2.20 8.22
CA ILE A 61 2.89 3.06 7.37
C ILE A 61 2.60 2.80 5.89
N GLN A 62 2.38 1.55 5.49
CA GLN A 62 2.02 1.20 4.10
C GLN A 62 0.63 1.73 3.72
N ASN A 63 -0.31 1.79 4.66
CA ASN A 63 -1.63 2.40 4.44
C ASN A 63 -1.62 3.93 4.50
N ALA A 64 -0.57 4.52 5.06
CA ALA A 64 -0.43 5.97 5.22
C ALA A 64 0.19 6.67 4.00
N TYR A 65 0.95 5.93 3.19
CA TYR A 65 1.55 6.41 1.94
C TYR A 65 1.09 5.51 0.79
N GLN A 66 0.59 6.10 -0.27
CA GLN A 66 0.05 5.36 -1.41
C GLN A 66 0.62 5.89 -2.72
N LEU A 67 1.16 4.99 -3.55
CA LEU A 67 1.45 5.28 -4.94
C LEU A 67 0.38 4.62 -5.80
N TYR A 68 -0.37 5.41 -6.57
CA TYR A 68 -1.43 4.89 -7.42
C TYR A 68 -0.90 4.48 -8.80
N HIS A 69 -1.70 3.75 -9.56
CA HIS A 69 -1.42 3.50 -10.96
C HIS A 69 -1.49 4.81 -11.75
N THR A 70 -0.57 4.98 -12.70
CA THR A 70 -0.59 6.14 -13.63
C THR A 70 -1.81 6.06 -14.53
N TYR A 71 -2.32 7.22 -14.93
CA TYR A 71 -3.40 7.30 -15.90
C TYR A 71 -3.18 8.47 -16.86
N PRO A 72 -3.29 8.19 -18.17
CA PRO A 72 -3.46 6.89 -18.83
C PRO A 72 -2.24 5.96 -18.66
N ASN A 73 -2.44 4.65 -18.81
CA ASN A 73 -1.39 3.65 -18.90
C ASN A 73 -1.92 2.42 -19.66
N PRO A 74 -1.44 2.11 -20.88
CA PRO A 74 -0.36 2.81 -21.61
C PRO A 74 -0.68 4.26 -21.94
N PHE A 75 0.37 5.09 -22.17
CA PHE A 75 0.22 6.53 -22.41
C PHE A 75 1.04 7.03 -23.63
N ASN A 76 0.69 8.22 -24.17
CA ASN A 76 1.38 8.88 -25.28
C ASN A 76 1.11 10.38 -25.28
N PRO A 77 2.10 11.26 -25.14
CA PRO A 77 3.33 11.06 -24.39
C PRO A 77 3.14 11.43 -22.90
N ILE A 78 1.91 11.74 -22.46
CA ILE A 78 1.61 12.33 -21.16
C ILE A 78 0.87 11.33 -20.27
N THR A 79 1.31 11.21 -19.01
CA THR A 79 0.60 10.48 -17.97
C THR A 79 0.66 11.23 -16.64
N ASN A 80 -0.29 10.92 -15.75
CA ASN A 80 -0.34 11.49 -14.40
C ASN A 80 0.02 10.41 -13.37
N ILE A 81 0.99 10.72 -12.52
CA ILE A 81 1.39 9.91 -11.36
C ILE A 81 0.69 10.50 -10.15
N ARG A 82 -0.11 9.68 -9.48
CA ARG A 82 -0.90 10.05 -8.32
C ARG A 82 -0.38 9.34 -7.09
N TYR A 83 -0.31 10.04 -5.98
CA TYR A 83 0.17 9.51 -4.71
C TYR A 83 -0.48 10.23 -3.53
N GLU A 84 -0.40 9.61 -2.37
CA GLU A 84 -0.92 10.15 -1.12
C GLU A 84 0.15 10.13 -0.05
N LEU A 85 0.20 11.20 0.74
CA LEU A 85 1.14 11.38 1.83
C LEU A 85 0.37 11.47 3.15
N ALA A 86 0.77 10.67 4.13
CA ALA A 86 0.16 10.66 5.46
C ALA A 86 0.41 11.95 6.24
N GLU A 87 1.57 12.53 6.06
CA GLU A 87 2.04 13.70 6.80
C GLU A 87 2.88 14.62 5.91
N GLU A 88 3.27 15.78 6.43
CA GLU A 88 4.19 16.66 5.75
C GLU A 88 5.62 16.06 5.79
N ILE A 89 6.12 15.66 4.63
CA ILE A 89 7.40 14.96 4.50
C ILE A 89 8.15 15.35 3.23
N PHE A 90 9.47 15.14 3.23
CA PHE A 90 10.27 15.24 2.01
C PHE A 90 10.02 14.02 1.14
N VAL A 91 9.55 14.26 -0.10
CA VAL A 91 9.19 13.21 -1.06
C VAL A 91 9.96 13.39 -2.36
N LYS A 92 10.35 12.27 -2.95
CA LYS A 92 10.85 12.19 -4.32
C LYS A 92 9.94 11.32 -5.17
N ILE A 93 9.65 11.79 -6.39
CA ILE A 93 9.03 10.98 -7.45
C ILE A 93 10.05 10.88 -8.57
N ILE A 94 10.52 9.66 -8.84
CA ILE A 94 11.62 9.40 -9.75
C ILE A 94 11.18 8.40 -10.81
N ILE A 95 11.59 8.65 -12.05
CA ILE A 95 11.39 7.77 -13.21
C ILE A 95 12.70 7.04 -13.50
N TYR A 96 12.59 5.73 -13.74
CA TYR A 96 13.70 4.87 -14.13
C TYR A 96 13.39 4.12 -15.42
N ASP A 97 14.42 3.73 -16.14
CA ASP A 97 14.32 2.72 -17.19
C ASP A 97 14.26 1.29 -16.57
N ILE A 98 14.11 0.29 -17.42
CA ILE A 98 14.06 -1.12 -16.99
C ILE A 98 15.41 -1.65 -16.45
N LEU A 99 16.50 -0.95 -16.71
CA LEU A 99 17.84 -1.28 -16.20
C LEU A 99 18.11 -0.62 -14.83
N GLY A 100 17.18 0.23 -14.37
CA GLY A 100 17.30 0.97 -13.10
C GLY A 100 18.09 2.29 -13.23
N ASN A 101 18.38 2.77 -14.43
CA ASN A 101 18.98 4.07 -14.61
C ASN A 101 17.92 5.15 -14.39
N MET A 102 18.28 6.18 -13.64
CA MET A 102 17.41 7.33 -13.40
C MET A 102 17.25 8.14 -14.68
N ILE A 103 16.01 8.33 -15.11
CA ILE A 103 15.62 9.09 -16.30
C ILE A 103 15.21 10.51 -15.91
N ASN A 104 14.32 10.64 -14.92
CA ASN A 104 13.81 11.96 -14.53
C ASN A 104 13.46 12.00 -13.04
N THR A 105 13.61 13.16 -12.42
CA THR A 105 13.13 13.44 -11.07
C THR A 105 12.01 14.47 -11.15
N LEU A 106 10.77 14.01 -11.05
CA LEU A 106 9.58 14.86 -11.20
C LEU A 106 9.28 15.70 -9.97
N VAL A 107 9.57 15.15 -8.79
CA VAL A 107 9.37 15.81 -7.50
C VAL A 107 10.60 15.53 -6.64
N SER A 108 11.10 16.56 -5.96
CA SER A 108 12.15 16.45 -4.93
C SER A 108 11.98 17.63 -3.97
N ALA A 109 10.97 17.53 -3.09
CA ALA A 109 10.59 18.63 -2.20
C ALA A 109 9.84 18.14 -0.97
N LYS A 110 9.78 19.01 0.05
CA LYS A 110 8.89 18.84 1.19
C LYS A 110 7.46 19.17 0.76
N GLN A 111 6.51 18.27 1.00
CA GLN A 111 5.10 18.43 0.66
C GLN A 111 4.20 18.13 1.85
N SER A 112 3.08 18.83 1.91
CA SER A 112 2.03 18.60 2.92
C SER A 112 1.37 17.23 2.73
N SER A 113 0.71 16.73 3.76
CA SER A 113 -0.13 15.53 3.69
C SER A 113 -1.24 15.63 2.64
N GLY A 114 -1.82 14.48 2.30
CA GLY A 114 -2.96 14.33 1.42
C GLY A 114 -2.59 13.94 -0.02
N TYR A 115 -3.62 13.97 -0.86
CA TYR A 115 -3.56 13.53 -2.25
C TYR A 115 -2.78 14.51 -3.13
N LYS A 116 -1.90 13.96 -3.98
CA LYS A 116 -1.03 14.71 -4.88
C LYS A 116 -1.04 14.10 -6.28
N SER A 117 -0.70 14.92 -7.26
CA SER A 117 -0.53 14.48 -8.64
C SER A 117 0.60 15.24 -9.31
N VAL A 118 1.41 14.54 -10.10
CA VAL A 118 2.43 15.12 -10.95
C VAL A 118 2.37 14.52 -12.34
N GLN A 119 2.55 15.33 -13.35
CA GLN A 119 2.52 14.92 -14.75
C GLN A 119 3.92 14.61 -15.25
N TRP A 120 4.04 13.54 -16.04
CA TRP A 120 5.24 13.24 -16.82
C TRP A 120 4.91 13.25 -18.31
N ASN A 121 5.72 13.94 -19.10
CA ASN A 121 5.57 14.14 -20.54
C ASN A 121 6.59 13.33 -21.36
N ALA A 122 7.06 12.21 -20.85
CA ALA A 122 8.02 11.32 -21.49
C ALA A 122 9.36 11.99 -21.84
N THR A 123 9.89 12.83 -20.95
CA THR A 123 11.21 13.46 -21.10
C THR A 123 12.15 13.06 -19.97
N ASP A 124 13.46 13.14 -20.25
CA ASP A 124 14.51 13.04 -19.25
C ASP A 124 14.70 14.35 -18.46
N ASN A 125 15.70 14.38 -17.55
CA ASN A 125 16.04 15.56 -16.77
C ASN A 125 16.55 16.77 -17.62
N LEU A 126 16.96 16.53 -18.88
CA LEU A 126 17.39 17.55 -19.81
C LEU A 126 16.25 18.05 -20.71
N GLY A 127 15.03 17.50 -20.52
CA GLY A 127 13.87 17.78 -21.35
C GLY A 127 13.89 17.07 -22.71
N GLN A 128 14.81 16.10 -22.92
CA GLN A 128 14.87 15.33 -24.17
C GLN A 128 13.81 14.23 -24.16
N PRO A 129 13.10 14.00 -25.27
CA PRO A 129 12.13 12.91 -25.36
C PRO A 129 12.81 11.55 -25.17
N VAL A 130 12.19 10.68 -24.40
CA VAL A 130 12.65 9.29 -24.21
C VAL A 130 11.95 8.35 -25.18
N SER A 131 12.55 7.17 -25.43
CA SER A 131 12.02 6.17 -26.35
C SER A 131 10.77 5.49 -25.79
N ALA A 132 9.88 5.01 -26.68
CA ALA A 132 8.79 4.12 -26.28
C ALA A 132 9.33 2.89 -25.55
N GLY A 133 8.60 2.42 -24.55
CA GLY A 133 9.03 1.30 -23.74
C GLY A 133 8.39 1.24 -22.36
N VAL A 134 8.94 0.34 -21.54
CA VAL A 134 8.53 0.18 -20.14
C VAL A 134 9.41 1.06 -19.25
N TYR A 135 8.78 1.81 -18.38
CA TYR A 135 9.41 2.64 -17.37
C TYR A 135 8.91 2.27 -15.98
N LEU A 136 9.75 2.49 -15.00
CA LEU A 136 9.41 2.38 -13.59
C LEU A 136 9.29 3.78 -13.00
N TYR A 137 8.35 3.98 -12.11
CA TYR A 137 8.24 5.19 -11.31
C TYR A 137 8.19 4.82 -9.83
N SER A 138 8.91 5.56 -9.01
CA SER A 138 8.94 5.33 -7.57
C SER A 138 8.62 6.60 -6.79
N ILE A 139 7.92 6.39 -5.67
CA ILE A 139 7.84 7.34 -4.58
C ILE A 139 8.88 6.94 -3.54
N GLU A 140 9.61 7.91 -3.03
CA GLU A 140 10.61 7.72 -1.98
C GLU A 140 10.44 8.80 -0.92
N THR A 141 10.29 8.37 0.32
CA THR A 141 10.35 9.20 1.52
C THR A 141 11.46 8.67 2.43
N LYS A 142 11.58 9.21 3.64
CA LYS A 142 12.56 8.71 4.62
C LYS A 142 12.33 7.24 4.99
N ASP A 143 11.05 6.86 5.17
CA ASP A 143 10.67 5.58 5.77
C ASP A 143 9.78 4.73 4.85
N PHE A 144 9.52 5.20 3.62
CA PHE A 144 8.66 4.50 2.66
C PHE A 144 9.21 4.59 1.24
N ARG A 145 9.17 3.45 0.53
CA ARG A 145 9.46 3.38 -0.89
C ARG A 145 8.49 2.42 -1.58
N GLN A 146 7.90 2.87 -2.68
CA GLN A 146 7.07 2.02 -3.54
C GLN A 146 7.37 2.29 -5.01
N THR A 147 7.43 1.23 -5.81
CA THR A 147 7.72 1.33 -7.25
C THR A 147 6.63 0.63 -8.04
N LYS A 148 6.24 1.23 -9.15
CA LYS A 148 5.29 0.66 -10.11
C LYS A 148 5.80 0.83 -11.54
N LYS A 149 5.18 0.11 -12.49
CA LYS A 149 5.52 0.16 -13.92
C LYS A 149 4.49 0.94 -14.72
N MET A 150 4.94 1.55 -15.82
CA MET A 150 4.09 2.18 -16.82
C MET A 150 4.65 1.93 -18.22
N ILE A 151 3.83 2.10 -19.25
CA ILE A 151 4.15 1.80 -20.64
C ILE A 151 3.95 3.07 -21.47
N LEU A 152 5.06 3.59 -22.06
CA LEU A 152 5.04 4.67 -23.02
C LEU A 152 4.87 4.09 -24.44
N LEU A 153 3.82 4.52 -25.11
CA LEU A 153 3.62 4.29 -26.55
C LEU A 153 4.30 5.39 -27.37
N LYS A 154 4.50 5.12 -28.65
CA LYS A 154 5.07 6.11 -29.57
C LYS A 154 3.98 6.76 -30.40
#